data_53e334f2a41d4be42e2907f9ecea8b53
#
_entry.id   53e334f2a41d4be42e2907f9ecea8b53
#
_cell.length_a   1.000
_cell.length_b   1.000
_cell.length_c   1.000
_cell.angle_alpha   90.00
_cell.angle_beta   90.00
_cell.angle_gamma   90.00
#
_symmetry.space_group_name_H-M   'P 1'
#
loop_
_entity.id
_entity.type
_entity.pdbx_description
1 polymer ?
#
loop_
_entity_poly.entity_id
_entity_poly.type
_entity_poly.pdbx_seq_one_letter_code
_entity_poly.pdbx_strand_id
1 'polypeptide(L)'
;MAKQLQARRLDGIDRNPWVEFIKLSKEYDAVNLGQGFPDFSPPDFAVQAFQQATSGDFMLNQYTMAFVIIIEPAFDCYEPMTLMAGGHPVFVPLRQSPAPKGQLESSNDWQLDPTELASKFTPRTKALVLNTPNNPLGKVFSKMELELVADLCQQHDVLCISDEVYQWLVYDGHQHVSIASLPNMWGRTLTIGSAGKTFSATGWKVGWVMGPDHIMKHLRTVHQNSIFHCPTQAQAAVAQCFEQEQQHFGQPSSYFLQLPQAMQLNRDHMIRSLQSVGLKPLIPQGSYFLVADISDFKSKMPDLPGAVDEPYDRRFVKWMIKNKGLVAIPASIFFSQPHQKEFDHYVRFCFVKDEATLQAMDGRLQKWKGEPQP
;
A
#
# COMPACT_ATOMS: atom_id res chain seq x y z
N MET A 1 3.35 -24.41 33.58
CA MET A 1 3.97 -23.09 33.65
C MET A 1 3.36 -22.23 32.53
N ALA A 2 2.62 -21.19 32.87
CA ALA A 2 2.08 -20.27 31.90
C ALA A 2 3.24 -19.53 31.18
N LYS A 3 3.25 -19.52 29.83
CA LYS A 3 4.22 -18.76 29.07
C LYS A 3 4.04 -17.28 29.41
N GLN A 4 5.12 -16.60 29.82
CA GLN A 4 5.15 -15.15 29.90
C GLN A 4 4.93 -14.59 28.47
N LEU A 5 3.77 -13.99 28.23
CA LEU A 5 3.38 -13.45 26.91
C LEU A 5 3.90 -12.03 26.68
N GLN A 6 4.57 -11.44 27.66
CA GLN A 6 5.15 -10.10 27.57
C GLN A 6 6.40 -10.12 26.69
N ALA A 7 6.43 -9.29 25.68
CA ALA A 7 7.62 -9.14 24.83
C ALA A 7 8.75 -8.50 25.65
N ARG A 8 9.94 -9.11 25.68
CA ARG A 8 11.11 -8.60 26.43
C ARG A 8 11.45 -7.13 26.16
N ARG A 9 11.11 -6.63 24.97
CA ARG A 9 11.29 -5.22 24.61
C ARG A 9 10.36 -4.26 25.35
N LEU A 10 9.41 -4.76 26.13
CA LEU A 10 8.52 -3.97 26.99
C LEU A 10 8.94 -4.03 28.46
N ASP A 11 9.98 -4.80 28.77
CA ASP A 11 10.50 -4.90 30.14
C ASP A 11 11.08 -3.53 30.54
N GLY A 12 10.52 -2.94 31.61
CA GLY A 12 10.92 -1.62 32.12
C GLY A 12 10.18 -0.41 31.51
N ILE A 13 9.37 -0.60 30.45
CA ILE A 13 8.51 0.47 29.90
C ILE A 13 7.17 0.56 30.65
N ASP A 14 6.77 -0.50 31.33
CA ASP A 14 5.55 -0.62 32.13
C ASP A 14 5.56 0.19 33.43
N ARG A 15 6.69 0.77 33.81
CA ARG A 15 6.80 1.69 34.94
C ARG A 15 6.47 3.12 34.49
N ASN A 16 5.17 3.41 34.47
CA ASN A 16 4.71 4.77 34.25
C ASN A 16 4.80 5.55 35.59
N PRO A 17 5.72 6.52 35.75
CA PRO A 17 5.89 7.28 36.99
C PRO A 17 4.62 8.02 37.41
N TRP A 18 3.76 8.38 36.49
CA TRP A 18 2.46 9.02 36.81
C TRP A 18 1.57 8.12 37.66
N VAL A 19 1.59 6.81 37.47
CA VAL A 19 0.81 5.84 38.26
C VAL A 19 1.27 5.83 39.71
N GLU A 20 2.56 5.91 39.94
CA GLU A 20 3.14 6.00 41.26
C GLU A 20 2.73 7.27 42.00
N PHE A 21 2.84 8.43 41.36
CA PHE A 21 2.46 9.72 41.96
C PHE A 21 0.96 9.83 42.23
N ILE A 22 0.11 9.27 41.35
CA ILE A 22 -1.34 9.21 41.56
C ILE A 22 -1.66 8.35 42.78
N LYS A 23 -0.97 7.20 42.94
CA LYS A 23 -1.16 6.29 44.08
C LYS A 23 -0.75 6.97 45.39
N LEU A 24 0.44 7.58 45.43
CA LEU A 24 0.93 8.33 46.58
C LEU A 24 0.01 9.50 46.94
N SER A 25 -0.43 10.27 45.94
CA SER A 25 -1.37 11.38 46.20
C SER A 25 -2.65 10.92 46.87
N LYS A 26 -3.21 9.77 46.51
CA LYS A 26 -4.39 9.17 47.13
C LYS A 26 -4.10 8.61 48.51
N GLU A 27 -2.93 7.95 48.68
CA GLU A 27 -2.54 7.32 49.92
C GLU A 27 -2.30 8.33 51.03
N TYR A 28 -1.76 9.51 50.69
CA TYR A 28 -1.41 10.56 51.64
C TYR A 28 -2.39 11.74 51.65
N ASP A 29 -3.54 11.58 51.00
CA ASP A 29 -4.55 12.65 50.84
C ASP A 29 -3.93 14.03 50.43
N ALA A 30 -2.96 13.96 49.51
CA ALA A 30 -2.19 15.10 49.08
C ALA A 30 -2.95 15.96 48.06
N VAL A 31 -2.85 17.27 48.16
CA VAL A 31 -3.39 18.17 47.16
C VAL A 31 -2.69 17.95 45.84
N ASN A 32 -3.45 17.57 44.82
CA ASN A 32 -2.89 17.19 43.49
C ASN A 32 -2.67 18.45 42.62
N LEU A 33 -1.47 19.00 42.70
CA LEU A 33 -1.01 20.12 41.84
C LEU A 33 -0.12 19.64 40.70
N GLY A 34 0.07 18.34 40.59
CA GLY A 34 0.99 17.74 39.58
C GLY A 34 0.31 17.29 38.29
N GLN A 35 -0.96 16.94 38.33
CA GLN A 35 -1.70 16.51 37.16
C GLN A 35 -2.40 17.71 36.48
N GLY A 36 -2.17 17.87 35.18
CA GLY A 36 -2.70 18.98 34.39
C GLY A 36 -4.16 18.77 33.95
N PHE A 37 -5.07 18.55 34.90
CA PHE A 37 -6.51 18.53 34.63
C PHE A 37 -7.22 19.61 35.46
N PRO A 38 -8.29 20.24 34.95
CA PRO A 38 -9.17 21.11 35.73
C PRO A 38 -9.87 20.31 36.83
N ASP A 39 -9.91 20.85 38.05
CA ASP A 39 -10.64 20.30 39.19
C ASP A 39 -12.01 20.97 39.37
N PHE A 40 -12.48 21.66 38.36
CA PHE A 40 -13.77 22.32 38.25
C PHE A 40 -14.57 21.74 37.07
N SER A 41 -15.90 21.91 37.13
CA SER A 41 -16.81 21.42 36.11
C SER A 41 -16.59 22.07 34.74
N PRO A 42 -16.76 21.31 33.64
CA PRO A 42 -16.81 21.89 32.30
C PRO A 42 -17.93 22.98 32.22
N PRO A 43 -17.81 23.96 31.31
CA PRO A 43 -18.83 24.96 31.14
C PRO A 43 -20.15 24.30 30.67
N ASP A 44 -21.29 24.89 31.14
CA ASP A 44 -22.62 24.32 30.92
C ASP A 44 -22.95 23.99 29.47
N PHE A 45 -22.50 24.81 28.51
CA PHE A 45 -22.70 24.52 27.08
C PHE A 45 -22.03 23.24 26.64
N ALA A 46 -20.85 22.89 27.18
CA ALA A 46 -20.15 21.65 26.86
C ALA A 46 -20.83 20.42 27.51
N VAL A 47 -21.35 20.60 28.73
CA VAL A 47 -22.15 19.57 29.41
C VAL A 47 -23.44 19.29 28.64
N GLN A 48 -24.14 20.36 28.19
CA GLN A 48 -25.36 20.24 27.39
C GLN A 48 -25.09 19.57 26.03
N ALA A 49 -24.00 19.92 25.33
CA ALA A 49 -23.61 19.30 24.07
C ALA A 49 -23.33 17.81 24.26
N PHE A 50 -22.65 17.42 25.35
CA PHE A 50 -22.42 16.03 25.70
C PHE A 50 -23.72 15.28 26.01
N GLN A 51 -24.61 15.87 26.78
CA GLN A 51 -25.93 15.30 27.07
C GLN A 51 -26.77 15.07 25.81
N GLN A 52 -26.78 16.05 24.89
CA GLN A 52 -27.46 15.88 23.60
C GLN A 52 -26.88 14.75 22.79
N ALA A 53 -25.54 14.61 22.74
CA ALA A 53 -24.87 13.53 22.05
C ALA A 53 -25.17 12.16 22.69
N THR A 54 -25.26 12.07 24.02
CA THR A 54 -25.54 10.81 24.72
C THR A 54 -27.01 10.41 24.73
N SER A 55 -27.93 11.35 24.57
CA SER A 55 -29.39 11.10 24.51
C SER A 55 -29.92 10.93 23.07
N GLY A 56 -29.08 11.14 22.05
CA GLY A 56 -29.43 11.03 20.65
C GLY A 56 -29.31 9.61 20.09
N ASP A 57 -28.72 9.47 18.90
CA ASP A 57 -28.48 8.18 18.28
C ASP A 57 -27.62 7.28 19.19
N PHE A 58 -28.11 6.07 19.49
CA PHE A 58 -27.40 5.12 20.36
C PHE A 58 -25.99 4.80 19.84
N MET A 59 -25.75 4.90 18.52
CA MET A 59 -24.45 4.69 17.90
C MET A 59 -23.41 5.71 18.35
N LEU A 60 -23.81 6.90 18.81
CA LEU A 60 -22.89 7.88 19.38
C LEU A 60 -22.33 7.43 20.75
N ASN A 61 -22.96 6.46 21.39
CA ASN A 61 -22.55 5.89 22.67
C ASN A 61 -21.73 4.57 22.50
N GLN A 62 -21.43 4.16 21.28
CA GLN A 62 -20.67 2.94 21.00
C GLN A 62 -19.27 3.26 20.51
N TYR A 63 -18.36 2.29 20.69
CA TYR A 63 -17.05 2.33 20.03
C TYR A 63 -17.27 2.23 18.52
N THR A 64 -17.05 3.31 17.79
CA THR A 64 -17.12 3.31 16.35
C THR A 64 -15.76 2.89 15.78
N MET A 65 -15.65 1.68 15.24
CA MET A 65 -14.49 1.31 14.43
C MET A 65 -14.56 2.06 13.10
N ALA A 66 -13.53 2.82 12.79
CA ALA A 66 -13.40 3.50 11.50
C ALA A 66 -13.21 2.47 10.39
N PHE A 67 -14.02 2.51 9.33
CA PHE A 67 -13.84 1.68 8.15
C PHE A 67 -12.87 2.36 7.18
N VAL A 68 -11.94 1.55 6.66
CA VAL A 68 -10.96 1.97 5.64
C VAL A 68 -11.14 1.08 4.42
N ILE A 69 -11.53 1.68 3.30
CA ILE A 69 -11.63 0.97 2.02
C ILE A 69 -10.23 0.76 1.46
N ILE A 70 -9.91 -0.48 1.07
CA ILE A 70 -8.66 -0.87 0.44
C ILE A 70 -8.98 -1.52 -0.90
N ILE A 71 -8.46 -0.94 -1.98
CA ILE A 71 -8.62 -1.48 -3.34
C ILE A 71 -7.59 -2.59 -3.54
N GLU A 72 -8.04 -3.79 -3.90
CA GLU A 72 -7.18 -4.96 -4.13
C GLU A 72 -6.95 -5.23 -5.63
N PRO A 73 -5.78 -5.80 -6.00
CA PRO A 73 -4.67 -6.17 -5.12
C PRO A 73 -3.98 -4.95 -4.53
N ALA A 74 -3.58 -5.08 -3.27
CA ALA A 74 -3.06 -3.98 -2.45
C ALA A 74 -1.70 -4.33 -1.84
N PHE A 75 -0.86 -3.31 -1.60
CA PHE A 75 0.35 -3.50 -0.83
C PHE A 75 0.01 -4.07 0.57
N ASP A 76 0.63 -5.15 0.92
CA ASP A 76 0.31 -6.02 2.05
C ASP A 76 0.35 -5.33 3.44
N CYS A 77 0.93 -4.13 3.53
CA CYS A 77 0.95 -3.36 4.77
C CYS A 77 -0.33 -2.56 5.06
N TYR A 78 -1.21 -2.30 4.08
CA TYR A 78 -2.38 -1.43 4.31
C TYR A 78 -3.39 -2.06 5.27
N GLU A 79 -3.65 -3.36 5.15
CA GLU A 79 -4.51 -4.09 6.09
C GLU A 79 -3.98 -4.06 7.53
N PRO A 80 -2.74 -4.53 7.82
CA PRO A 80 -2.22 -4.51 9.19
C PRO A 80 -2.07 -3.11 9.76
N MET A 81 -1.75 -2.09 8.96
CA MET A 81 -1.72 -0.70 9.43
C MET A 81 -3.12 -0.21 9.82
N THR A 82 -4.15 -0.57 9.06
CA THR A 82 -5.55 -0.25 9.40
C THR A 82 -5.95 -0.90 10.72
N LEU A 83 -5.65 -2.19 10.89
CA LEU A 83 -5.94 -2.94 12.13
C LEU A 83 -5.18 -2.38 13.34
N MET A 84 -3.90 -2.05 13.18
CA MET A 84 -3.10 -1.44 14.25
C MET A 84 -3.59 -0.05 14.66
N ALA A 85 -4.22 0.68 13.75
CA ALA A 85 -4.86 1.95 14.03
C ALA A 85 -6.26 1.80 14.66
N GLY A 86 -6.73 0.57 14.90
CA GLY A 86 -8.06 0.29 15.43
C GLY A 86 -9.18 0.43 14.40
N GLY A 87 -8.82 0.48 13.11
CA GLY A 87 -9.77 0.52 12.00
C GLY A 87 -10.22 -0.88 11.55
N HIS A 88 -11.22 -0.92 10.69
CA HIS A 88 -11.71 -2.12 10.03
C HIS A 88 -11.48 -2.02 8.52
N PRO A 89 -10.64 -2.89 7.92
CA PRO A 89 -10.43 -2.89 6.48
C PRO A 89 -11.66 -3.40 5.75
N VAL A 90 -12.03 -2.72 4.65
CA VAL A 90 -13.11 -3.10 3.75
C VAL A 90 -12.52 -3.22 2.35
N PHE A 91 -12.54 -4.41 1.79
CA PHE A 91 -11.85 -4.70 0.55
C PHE A 91 -12.75 -4.57 -0.68
N VAL A 92 -12.16 -4.01 -1.76
CA VAL A 92 -12.79 -3.87 -3.08
C VAL A 92 -11.81 -4.39 -4.12
N PRO A 93 -12.01 -5.59 -4.67
CA PRO A 93 -11.11 -6.12 -5.68
C PRO A 93 -11.33 -5.43 -7.02
N LEU A 94 -10.23 -5.16 -7.72
CA LEU A 94 -10.28 -4.88 -9.15
C LEU A 94 -10.78 -6.12 -9.89
N ARG A 95 -11.63 -5.93 -10.88
CA ARG A 95 -12.21 -6.98 -11.70
C ARG A 95 -11.50 -7.01 -13.06
N GLN A 96 -11.03 -8.20 -13.43
CA GLN A 96 -10.36 -8.39 -14.70
C GLN A 96 -11.38 -8.54 -15.82
N SER A 97 -11.22 -7.73 -16.87
CA SER A 97 -11.91 -7.92 -18.15
C SER A 97 -11.01 -8.75 -19.07
N PRO A 98 -11.55 -9.77 -19.75
CA PRO A 98 -10.75 -10.58 -20.66
C PRO A 98 -10.11 -9.75 -21.77
N ALA A 99 -8.82 -9.94 -21.99
CA ALA A 99 -8.14 -9.31 -23.13
C ALA A 99 -8.69 -9.83 -24.46
N PRO A 100 -8.64 -9.03 -25.53
CA PRO A 100 -9.00 -9.50 -26.86
C PRO A 100 -8.18 -10.71 -27.26
N LYS A 101 -8.81 -11.68 -27.97
CA LYS A 101 -8.17 -12.94 -28.35
C LYS A 101 -6.86 -12.68 -29.10
N GLY A 102 -5.77 -13.26 -28.60
CA GLY A 102 -4.43 -13.16 -29.18
C GLY A 102 -3.61 -11.95 -28.74
N GLN A 103 -4.12 -11.13 -27.83
CA GLN A 103 -3.36 -10.06 -27.18
C GLN A 103 -2.94 -10.49 -25.76
N LEU A 104 -1.82 -9.91 -25.29
CA LEU A 104 -1.44 -10.00 -23.89
C LEU A 104 -2.39 -9.17 -23.03
N GLU A 105 -2.70 -9.69 -21.88
CA GLU A 105 -3.42 -8.94 -20.86
C GLU A 105 -2.59 -7.75 -20.35
N SER A 106 -3.27 -6.69 -20.00
CA SER A 106 -2.68 -5.47 -19.47
C SER A 106 -3.22 -5.18 -18.07
N SER A 107 -2.45 -4.48 -17.28
CA SER A 107 -2.95 -3.94 -16.00
C SER A 107 -4.15 -2.99 -16.18
N ASN A 108 -4.36 -2.44 -17.39
CA ASN A 108 -5.54 -1.66 -17.74
C ASN A 108 -6.83 -2.48 -17.78
N ASP A 109 -6.72 -3.80 -18.01
CA ASP A 109 -7.89 -4.69 -18.07
C ASP A 109 -8.47 -4.98 -16.67
N TRP A 110 -7.78 -4.57 -15.63
CA TRP A 110 -8.22 -4.65 -14.24
C TRP A 110 -8.88 -3.33 -13.82
N GLN A 111 -10.18 -3.36 -13.63
CA GLN A 111 -10.99 -2.16 -13.42
C GLN A 111 -11.78 -2.21 -12.13
N LEU A 112 -12.10 -1.03 -11.59
CA LEU A 112 -13.05 -0.90 -10.49
C LEU A 112 -14.48 -1.16 -11.01
N ASP A 113 -15.23 -1.98 -10.28
CA ASP A 113 -16.68 -2.00 -10.44
C ASP A 113 -17.28 -0.81 -9.67
N PRO A 114 -17.92 0.15 -10.37
CA PRO A 114 -18.45 1.35 -9.73
C PRO A 114 -19.54 1.03 -8.68
N THR A 115 -20.35 0.01 -8.94
CA THR A 115 -21.46 -0.40 -8.06
C THR A 115 -20.91 -1.08 -6.81
N GLU A 116 -19.93 -1.99 -6.98
CA GLU A 116 -19.28 -2.65 -5.87
C GLU A 116 -18.56 -1.63 -4.99
N LEU A 117 -17.78 -0.71 -5.59
CA LEU A 117 -17.08 0.34 -4.84
C LEU A 117 -18.07 1.23 -4.05
N ALA A 118 -19.11 1.75 -4.69
CA ALA A 118 -20.08 2.61 -4.05
C ALA A 118 -20.79 1.91 -2.86
N SER A 119 -21.07 0.62 -2.98
CA SER A 119 -21.72 -0.18 -1.92
C SER A 119 -20.90 -0.28 -0.63
N LYS A 120 -19.59 -0.01 -0.67
CA LYS A 120 -18.71 -0.11 0.50
C LYS A 120 -18.63 1.19 1.31
N PHE A 121 -19.14 2.29 0.77
CA PHE A 121 -19.21 3.53 1.51
C PHE A 121 -20.40 3.52 2.47
N THR A 122 -20.11 3.81 3.72
CA THR A 122 -21.08 3.87 4.82
C THR A 122 -20.77 5.07 5.70
N PRO A 123 -21.65 5.50 6.62
CA PRO A 123 -21.35 6.56 7.59
C PRO A 123 -20.13 6.26 8.49
N ARG A 124 -19.70 5.00 8.58
CA ARG A 124 -18.51 4.58 9.32
C ARG A 124 -17.23 4.65 8.50
N THR A 125 -17.31 4.80 7.18
CA THR A 125 -16.15 4.90 6.30
C THR A 125 -15.42 6.21 6.56
N LYS A 126 -14.12 6.15 6.89
CA LYS A 126 -13.29 7.32 7.20
C LYS A 126 -12.22 7.59 6.17
N ALA A 127 -11.71 6.54 5.53
CA ALA A 127 -10.68 6.68 4.52
C ALA A 127 -10.81 5.62 3.42
N LEU A 128 -10.27 5.96 2.25
CA LEU A 128 -10.02 5.05 1.15
C LEU A 128 -8.53 5.11 0.83
N VAL A 129 -7.88 3.96 0.67
CA VAL A 129 -6.49 3.84 0.22
C VAL A 129 -6.48 3.58 -1.27
N LEU A 130 -5.86 4.49 -2.02
CA LEU A 130 -5.62 4.42 -3.46
C LEU A 130 -4.12 4.29 -3.68
N ASN A 131 -3.68 3.35 -4.52
CA ASN A 131 -2.29 3.23 -4.93
C ASN A 131 -2.17 3.27 -6.45
N THR A 132 -1.58 4.33 -6.99
CA THR A 132 -1.40 4.55 -8.42
C THR A 132 -0.08 5.27 -8.73
N PRO A 133 0.80 4.73 -9.59
CA PRO A 133 0.77 3.37 -10.17
C PRO A 133 0.80 2.27 -9.11
N ASN A 134 0.07 1.20 -9.34
CA ASN A 134 -0.23 0.18 -8.33
C ASN A 134 0.92 -0.81 -8.11
N ASN A 135 1.08 -1.26 -6.90
CA ASN A 135 1.81 -2.47 -6.51
C ASN A 135 0.77 -3.50 -6.02
N PRO A 136 0.59 -4.68 -6.67
CA PRO A 136 1.55 -5.37 -7.55
C PRO A 136 1.32 -5.24 -9.07
N LEU A 137 0.15 -4.77 -9.53
CA LEU A 137 -0.27 -4.89 -10.94
C LEU A 137 0.44 -3.92 -11.90
N GLY A 138 0.99 -2.82 -11.40
CA GLY A 138 1.45 -1.74 -12.26
C GLY A 138 0.33 -0.97 -12.95
N LYS A 139 -0.92 -1.08 -12.48
CA LYS A 139 -2.04 -0.31 -13.01
C LYS A 139 -1.86 1.18 -12.73
N VAL A 140 -2.06 1.99 -13.76
CA VAL A 140 -2.23 3.44 -13.66
C VAL A 140 -3.73 3.72 -13.76
N PHE A 141 -4.31 4.25 -12.68
CA PHE A 141 -5.74 4.57 -12.69
C PHE A 141 -6.03 5.67 -13.69
N SER A 142 -7.03 5.45 -14.55
CA SER A 142 -7.49 6.44 -15.50
C SER A 142 -8.13 7.63 -14.80
N LYS A 143 -8.16 8.79 -15.49
CA LYS A 143 -8.83 9.98 -14.95
C LYS A 143 -10.29 9.71 -14.59
N MET A 144 -10.99 8.91 -15.38
CA MET A 144 -12.39 8.53 -15.13
C MET A 144 -12.55 7.69 -13.85
N GLU A 145 -11.65 6.72 -13.60
CA GLU A 145 -11.65 5.96 -12.34
C GLU A 145 -11.32 6.84 -11.14
N LEU A 146 -10.40 7.80 -11.31
CA LEU A 146 -10.06 8.76 -10.25
C LEU A 146 -11.21 9.72 -9.96
N GLU A 147 -11.95 10.16 -10.98
CA GLU A 147 -13.16 10.98 -10.82
C GLU A 147 -14.25 10.22 -10.06
N LEU A 148 -14.48 8.94 -10.37
CA LEU A 148 -15.40 8.07 -9.61
C LEU A 148 -15.02 8.00 -8.12
N VAL A 149 -13.75 7.75 -7.83
CA VAL A 149 -13.26 7.71 -6.44
C VAL A 149 -13.43 9.06 -5.77
N ALA A 150 -13.11 10.15 -6.46
CA ALA A 150 -13.24 11.52 -5.96
C ALA A 150 -14.69 11.87 -5.61
N ASP A 151 -15.64 11.56 -6.48
CA ASP A 151 -17.06 11.80 -6.28
C ASP A 151 -17.58 11.05 -5.04
N LEU A 152 -17.24 9.78 -4.90
CA LEU A 152 -17.64 8.99 -3.73
C LEU A 152 -16.99 9.52 -2.43
N CYS A 153 -15.72 9.89 -2.46
CA CYS A 153 -15.07 10.51 -1.30
C CYS A 153 -15.71 11.84 -0.90
N GLN A 154 -16.15 12.64 -1.87
CA GLN A 154 -16.85 13.90 -1.62
C GLN A 154 -18.27 13.66 -1.06
N GLN A 155 -19.04 12.77 -1.68
CA GLN A 155 -20.42 12.47 -1.27
C GLN A 155 -20.51 11.91 0.15
N HIS A 156 -19.53 11.12 0.57
CA HIS A 156 -19.52 10.43 1.86
C HIS A 156 -18.59 11.07 2.90
N ASP A 157 -17.98 12.21 2.59
CA ASP A 157 -16.99 12.90 3.44
C ASP A 157 -15.85 11.99 3.92
N VAL A 158 -15.23 11.27 2.97
CA VAL A 158 -14.18 10.28 3.20
C VAL A 158 -12.83 10.86 2.78
N LEU A 159 -11.78 10.58 3.56
CA LEU A 159 -10.39 10.92 3.23
C LEU A 159 -9.84 9.97 2.17
N CYS A 160 -9.05 10.49 1.23
CA CYS A 160 -8.28 9.70 0.29
C CYS A 160 -6.81 9.65 0.70
N ILE A 161 -6.30 8.46 1.01
CA ILE A 161 -4.87 8.21 1.22
C ILE A 161 -4.32 7.72 -0.11
N SER A 162 -3.70 8.64 -0.88
CA SER A 162 -3.19 8.36 -2.21
C SER A 162 -1.70 8.03 -2.16
N ASP A 163 -1.39 6.74 -2.27
CA ASP A 163 -0.01 6.26 -2.39
C ASP A 163 0.44 6.38 -3.84
N GLU A 164 1.23 7.43 -4.10
CA GLU A 164 1.74 7.80 -5.42
C GLU A 164 3.26 7.60 -5.54
N VAL A 165 3.83 6.67 -4.75
CA VAL A 165 5.29 6.46 -4.68
C VAL A 165 5.93 6.09 -6.01
N TYR A 166 5.16 5.59 -6.97
CA TYR A 166 5.60 5.22 -8.33
C TYR A 166 5.23 6.26 -9.40
N GLN A 167 4.83 7.47 -9.04
CA GLN A 167 4.31 8.51 -9.97
C GLN A 167 5.21 8.78 -11.19
N TRP A 168 6.53 8.59 -11.06
CA TRP A 168 7.52 8.81 -12.13
C TRP A 168 7.76 7.58 -13.01
N LEU A 169 7.20 6.43 -12.65
CA LEU A 169 7.37 5.17 -13.36
C LEU A 169 6.09 4.82 -14.11
N VAL A 170 5.93 5.41 -15.27
CA VAL A 170 4.76 5.24 -16.16
C VAL A 170 5.28 4.99 -17.58
N TYR A 171 4.64 4.10 -18.33
CA TYR A 171 5.12 3.55 -19.58
C TYR A 171 4.11 3.75 -20.73
N ASP A 172 4.56 3.56 -21.98
CA ASP A 172 3.72 3.49 -23.18
C ASP A 172 2.86 4.75 -23.40
N GLY A 173 3.35 5.91 -22.97
CA GLY A 173 2.63 7.19 -23.11
C GLY A 173 1.50 7.41 -22.10
N HIS A 174 1.28 6.49 -21.16
CA HIS A 174 0.38 6.73 -20.04
C HIS A 174 0.88 7.88 -19.18
N GLN A 175 -0.02 8.54 -18.47
CA GLN A 175 0.30 9.64 -17.56
C GLN A 175 -0.29 9.38 -16.19
N HIS A 176 0.52 9.65 -15.16
CA HIS A 176 0.04 9.67 -13.81
C HIS A 176 -0.75 10.96 -13.54
N VAL A 177 -1.92 10.82 -12.95
CA VAL A 177 -2.73 11.95 -12.47
C VAL A 177 -2.86 11.80 -10.96
N SER A 178 -2.42 12.81 -10.20
CA SER A 178 -2.67 12.85 -8.76
C SER A 178 -4.14 13.16 -8.49
N ILE A 179 -4.81 12.32 -7.69
CA ILE A 179 -6.20 12.54 -7.32
C ILE A 179 -6.39 13.85 -6.53
N ALA A 180 -5.35 14.32 -5.84
CA ALA A 180 -5.35 15.59 -5.13
C ALA A 180 -5.53 16.80 -6.06
N SER A 181 -5.21 16.66 -7.35
CA SER A 181 -5.39 17.71 -8.38
C SER A 181 -6.81 17.80 -8.92
N LEU A 182 -7.67 16.83 -8.63
CA LEU A 182 -9.06 16.88 -9.07
C LEU A 182 -9.87 17.90 -8.24
N PRO A 183 -10.96 18.46 -8.78
CA PRO A 183 -11.78 19.44 -8.07
C PRO A 183 -12.19 18.94 -6.69
N ASN A 184 -12.03 19.81 -5.68
CA ASN A 184 -12.40 19.59 -4.27
C ASN A 184 -11.68 18.42 -3.54
N MET A 185 -10.64 17.79 -4.19
CA MET A 185 -9.92 16.67 -3.58
C MET A 185 -8.74 17.07 -2.70
N TRP A 186 -8.11 18.23 -2.94
CA TRP A 186 -6.99 18.70 -2.10
C TRP A 186 -7.33 18.71 -0.62
N GLY A 187 -8.53 19.21 -0.24
CA GLY A 187 -8.97 19.34 1.14
C GLY A 187 -9.16 18.02 1.90
N ARG A 188 -9.14 16.86 1.19
CA ARG A 188 -9.38 15.53 1.75
C ARG A 188 -8.39 14.46 1.30
N THR A 189 -7.28 14.85 0.65
CA THR A 189 -6.28 13.91 0.13
C THR A 189 -4.97 14.03 0.90
N LEU A 190 -4.39 12.87 1.21
CA LEU A 190 -3.01 12.72 1.68
C LEU A 190 -2.23 12.02 0.59
N THR A 191 -1.36 12.75 -0.11
CA THR A 191 -0.50 12.23 -1.17
C THR A 191 0.82 11.76 -0.59
N ILE A 192 1.15 10.48 -0.79
CA ILE A 192 2.36 9.84 -0.25
C ILE A 192 3.38 9.68 -1.36
N GLY A 193 4.62 10.14 -1.08
CA GLY A 193 5.78 9.95 -1.93
C GLY A 193 6.92 9.25 -1.19
N SER A 194 7.89 8.71 -1.94
CA SER A 194 9.01 7.96 -1.38
C SER A 194 10.29 8.20 -2.17
N ALA A 195 11.33 8.71 -1.50
CA ALA A 195 12.66 8.82 -2.09
C ALA A 195 13.20 7.45 -2.52
N GLY A 196 12.85 6.40 -1.79
CA GLY A 196 13.25 5.03 -2.09
C GLY A 196 12.76 4.54 -3.45
N LYS A 197 11.62 5.05 -3.93
CA LYS A 197 11.05 4.71 -5.25
C LYS A 197 11.45 5.74 -6.30
N THR A 198 11.40 7.02 -5.93
CA THR A 198 11.74 8.14 -6.82
C THR A 198 13.19 8.11 -7.26
N PHE A 199 14.14 7.79 -6.35
CA PHE A 199 15.59 7.83 -6.62
C PHE A 199 16.26 6.46 -6.48
N SER A 200 15.52 5.35 -6.57
CA SER A 200 16.05 3.98 -6.44
C SER A 200 16.85 3.73 -5.14
N ALA A 201 16.50 4.44 -4.06
CA ALA A 201 17.21 4.46 -2.79
C ALA A 201 16.37 3.92 -1.64
N THR A 202 15.82 2.71 -1.78
CA THR A 202 14.84 2.12 -0.84
C THR A 202 15.37 1.97 0.58
N GLY A 203 16.68 1.82 0.77
CA GLY A 203 17.34 1.71 2.06
C GLY A 203 17.47 3.04 2.83
N TRP A 204 17.29 4.19 2.18
CA TRP A 204 17.41 5.51 2.82
C TRP A 204 16.24 5.81 3.77
N LYS A 205 15.12 5.14 3.60
CA LYS A 205 13.93 5.25 4.48
C LYS A 205 13.40 6.67 4.64
N VAL A 206 13.43 7.45 3.56
CA VAL A 206 12.86 8.80 3.49
C VAL A 206 11.62 8.76 2.61
N GLY A 207 10.53 9.25 3.14
CA GLY A 207 9.27 9.48 2.44
C GLY A 207 8.63 10.78 2.91
N TRP A 208 7.60 11.21 2.24
CA TRP A 208 6.86 12.42 2.57
C TRP A 208 5.36 12.22 2.36
N VAL A 209 4.60 13.05 3.05
CA VAL A 209 3.16 13.18 2.84
C VAL A 209 2.85 14.64 2.57
N MET A 210 2.05 14.89 1.54
CA MET A 210 1.50 16.20 1.20
C MET A 210 0.00 16.19 1.42
N GLY A 211 -0.53 17.26 1.98
CA GLY A 211 -1.96 17.39 2.23
C GLY A 211 -2.31 18.68 2.93
N PRO A 212 -3.59 18.93 3.21
CA PRO A 212 -4.07 20.16 3.86
C PRO A 212 -3.63 20.22 5.32
N ASP A 213 -3.33 21.42 5.79
CA ASP A 213 -2.74 21.64 7.12
C ASP A 213 -3.63 21.12 8.27
N HIS A 214 -4.94 21.21 8.13
CA HIS A 214 -5.88 20.74 9.17
C HIS A 214 -5.79 19.21 9.41
N ILE A 215 -5.32 18.41 8.44
CA ILE A 215 -5.03 16.98 8.59
C ILE A 215 -3.55 16.79 8.95
N MET A 216 -2.64 17.49 8.26
CA MET A 216 -1.20 17.34 8.44
C MET A 216 -0.71 17.63 9.85
N LYS A 217 -1.36 18.54 10.57
CA LYS A 217 -1.02 18.81 11.99
C LYS A 217 -1.10 17.56 12.87
N HIS A 218 -2.08 16.68 12.63
CA HIS A 218 -2.25 15.43 13.38
C HIS A 218 -1.18 14.39 13.01
N LEU A 219 -0.85 14.29 11.71
CA LEU A 219 0.22 13.40 11.28
C LEU A 219 1.57 13.84 11.84
N ARG A 220 1.88 15.16 11.85
CA ARG A 220 3.09 15.69 12.49
C ARG A 220 3.18 15.31 13.97
N THR A 221 2.07 15.40 14.69
CA THR A 221 2.03 15.01 16.12
C THR A 221 2.34 13.53 16.29
N VAL A 222 1.70 12.64 15.50
CA VAL A 222 1.96 11.19 15.57
C VAL A 222 3.41 10.88 15.17
N HIS A 223 3.90 11.47 14.08
CA HIS A 223 5.26 11.26 13.62
C HIS A 223 6.30 11.67 14.67
N GLN A 224 6.14 12.86 15.26
CA GLN A 224 7.04 13.36 16.30
C GLN A 224 7.10 12.43 17.52
N ASN A 225 5.97 11.85 17.91
CA ASN A 225 5.90 11.01 19.11
C ASN A 225 6.20 9.52 18.84
N SER A 226 6.22 9.08 17.56
CA SER A 226 6.50 7.69 17.21
C SER A 226 7.91 7.50 16.67
N ILE A 227 8.37 8.38 15.79
CA ILE A 227 9.63 8.24 15.03
C ILE A 227 10.60 9.36 15.40
N PHE A 228 10.09 10.49 15.86
CA PHE A 228 10.76 11.75 16.14
C PHE A 228 11.13 12.49 14.85
N HIS A 229 12.07 11.98 14.04
CA HIS A 229 12.42 12.51 12.72
C HIS A 229 13.16 11.46 11.87
N CYS A 230 13.18 11.67 10.55
CA CYS A 230 14.04 10.91 9.64
C CYS A 230 15.51 11.38 9.76
N PRO A 231 16.50 10.54 9.40
CA PRO A 231 17.90 10.91 9.40
C PRO A 231 18.17 12.17 8.58
N THR A 232 18.77 13.18 9.19
CA THR A 232 19.01 14.51 8.58
C THR A 232 19.83 14.41 7.30
N GLN A 233 20.85 13.54 7.29
CA GLN A 233 21.74 13.34 6.13
C GLN A 233 20.96 12.81 4.93
N ALA A 234 20.07 11.84 5.15
CA ALA A 234 19.24 11.27 4.09
C ALA A 234 18.24 12.31 3.55
N GLN A 235 17.63 13.13 4.42
CA GLN A 235 16.76 14.23 3.99
C GLN A 235 17.52 15.27 3.16
N ALA A 236 18.74 15.68 3.59
CA ALA A 236 19.57 16.62 2.85
C ALA A 236 19.97 16.06 1.46
N ALA A 237 20.32 14.77 1.39
CA ALA A 237 20.65 14.12 0.13
C ALA A 237 19.43 14.09 -0.83
N VAL A 238 18.23 13.77 -0.32
CA VAL A 238 16.99 13.79 -1.11
C VAL A 238 16.67 15.20 -1.61
N ALA A 239 16.84 16.23 -0.76
CA ALA A 239 16.65 17.62 -1.16
C ALA A 239 17.57 17.99 -2.33
N GLN A 240 18.87 17.68 -2.23
CA GLN A 240 19.84 17.91 -3.30
C GLN A 240 19.49 17.16 -4.60
N CYS A 241 18.97 15.93 -4.50
CA CYS A 241 18.51 15.19 -5.68
C CYS A 241 17.36 15.93 -6.39
N PHE A 242 16.40 16.45 -5.66
CA PHE A 242 15.32 17.24 -6.24
C PHE A 242 15.78 18.58 -6.80
N GLU A 243 16.69 19.29 -6.12
CA GLU A 243 17.27 20.55 -6.59
C GLU A 243 18.04 20.34 -7.90
N GLN A 244 18.80 19.25 -8.01
CA GLN A 244 19.50 18.90 -9.24
C GLN A 244 18.50 18.57 -10.37
N GLU A 245 17.49 17.75 -10.11
CA GLU A 245 16.49 17.38 -11.11
C GLU A 245 15.59 18.54 -11.52
N GLN A 246 15.35 19.50 -10.66
CA GLN A 246 14.60 20.71 -11.02
C GLN A 246 15.28 21.48 -12.15
N GLN A 247 16.63 21.47 -12.23
CA GLN A 247 17.37 22.12 -13.30
C GLN A 247 17.26 21.40 -14.65
N HIS A 248 16.98 20.09 -14.61
CA HIS A 248 16.88 19.22 -15.79
C HIS A 248 15.43 18.86 -16.16
N PHE A 249 14.45 19.28 -15.34
CA PHE A 249 13.06 18.88 -15.49
C PHE A 249 12.52 19.21 -16.87
N GLY A 250 11.92 18.20 -17.53
CA GLY A 250 11.42 18.30 -18.89
C GLY A 250 12.47 18.21 -19.99
N GLN A 251 13.77 18.13 -19.64
CA GLN A 251 14.84 17.94 -20.62
C GLN A 251 15.17 16.44 -20.78
N PRO A 252 15.73 16.01 -21.94
CA PRO A 252 16.10 14.60 -22.15
C PRO A 252 17.13 14.06 -21.13
N SER A 253 17.88 14.94 -20.46
CA SER A 253 18.82 14.60 -19.39
C SER A 253 18.15 14.36 -18.03
N SER A 254 16.86 14.67 -17.86
CA SER A 254 16.16 14.47 -16.60
C SER A 254 16.10 12.99 -16.22
N TYR A 255 16.47 12.67 -14.99
CA TYR A 255 16.35 11.33 -14.42
C TYR A 255 14.92 10.83 -14.46
N PHE A 256 13.92 11.70 -14.28
CA PHE A 256 12.50 11.36 -14.32
C PHE A 256 11.98 11.02 -15.73
N LEU A 257 12.76 11.28 -16.78
CA LEU A 257 12.50 10.79 -18.13
C LEU A 257 13.36 9.56 -18.47
N GLN A 258 14.62 9.54 -18.05
CA GLN A 258 15.54 8.44 -18.34
C GLN A 258 15.19 7.16 -17.58
N LEU A 259 14.83 7.29 -16.30
CA LEU A 259 14.49 6.11 -15.47
C LEU A 259 13.30 5.32 -16.04
N PRO A 260 12.13 5.90 -16.34
CA PRO A 260 11.03 5.14 -16.91
C PRO A 260 11.38 4.55 -18.29
N GLN A 261 12.16 5.21 -19.13
CA GLN A 261 12.63 4.64 -20.40
C GLN A 261 13.49 3.40 -20.20
N ALA A 262 14.46 3.45 -19.28
CA ALA A 262 15.27 2.29 -18.96
C ALA A 262 14.44 1.15 -18.35
N MET A 263 13.50 1.48 -17.46
CA MET A 263 12.61 0.49 -16.85
C MET A 263 11.63 -0.14 -17.83
N GLN A 264 11.17 0.61 -18.83
CA GLN A 264 10.35 0.06 -19.90
C GLN A 264 11.12 -0.99 -20.71
N LEU A 265 12.39 -0.76 -21.01
CA LEU A 265 13.24 -1.75 -21.70
C LEU A 265 13.40 -3.02 -20.86
N ASN A 266 13.64 -2.89 -19.56
CA ASN A 266 13.74 -4.02 -18.63
C ASN A 266 12.41 -4.78 -18.53
N ARG A 267 11.29 -4.08 -18.45
CA ARG A 267 9.94 -4.63 -18.47
C ARG A 267 9.71 -5.49 -19.72
N ASP A 268 9.97 -4.92 -20.88
CA ASP A 268 9.73 -5.58 -22.16
C ASP A 268 10.65 -6.79 -22.37
N HIS A 269 11.89 -6.69 -21.87
CA HIS A 269 12.82 -7.80 -21.84
C HIS A 269 12.28 -8.94 -20.96
N MET A 270 11.91 -8.64 -19.71
CA MET A 270 11.39 -9.63 -18.78
C MET A 270 10.10 -10.29 -19.30
N ILE A 271 9.19 -9.54 -19.91
CA ILE A 271 7.98 -10.08 -20.54
C ILE A 271 8.33 -11.16 -21.56
N ARG A 272 9.20 -10.84 -22.50
CA ARG A 272 9.63 -11.82 -23.54
C ARG A 272 10.30 -13.06 -22.92
N SER A 273 11.14 -12.86 -21.93
CA SER A 273 11.86 -13.96 -21.26
C SER A 273 10.90 -14.89 -20.52
N LEU A 274 9.93 -14.35 -19.78
CA LEU A 274 8.93 -15.15 -19.06
C LEU A 274 7.98 -15.89 -20.01
N GLN A 275 7.58 -15.28 -21.12
CA GLN A 275 6.77 -15.93 -22.15
C GLN A 275 7.47 -17.14 -22.76
N SER A 276 8.79 -17.11 -22.87
CA SER A 276 9.59 -18.19 -23.47
C SER A 276 9.47 -19.53 -22.74
N VAL A 277 9.02 -19.53 -21.49
CA VAL A 277 8.80 -20.72 -20.65
C VAL A 277 7.33 -20.98 -20.35
N GLY A 278 6.41 -20.26 -20.99
CA GLY A 278 4.97 -20.47 -20.88
C GLY A 278 4.29 -19.73 -19.72
N LEU A 279 5.00 -18.83 -19.05
CA LEU A 279 4.37 -17.86 -18.16
C LEU A 279 3.62 -16.80 -18.98
N LYS A 280 2.52 -16.27 -18.47
CA LYS A 280 1.69 -15.27 -19.16
C LYS A 280 1.76 -13.92 -18.40
N PRO A 281 2.78 -13.09 -18.67
CA PRO A 281 2.90 -11.81 -18.00
C PRO A 281 1.84 -10.83 -18.48
N LEU A 282 1.25 -10.07 -17.52
CA LEU A 282 0.42 -8.90 -17.78
C LEU A 282 1.34 -7.71 -18.05
N ILE A 283 0.97 -6.87 -19.05
CA ILE A 283 1.73 -5.66 -19.36
C ILE A 283 1.38 -4.57 -18.33
N PRO A 284 2.31 -4.17 -17.44
CA PRO A 284 2.05 -3.10 -16.48
C PRO A 284 2.16 -1.73 -17.16
N GLN A 285 1.22 -0.83 -16.84
CA GLN A 285 1.23 0.57 -17.30
C GLN A 285 2.22 1.43 -16.51
N GLY A 286 2.58 1.01 -15.31
CA GLY A 286 3.49 1.74 -14.42
C GLY A 286 4.12 0.87 -13.34
N SER A 287 4.72 1.50 -12.33
CA SER A 287 5.54 0.90 -11.26
C SER A 287 6.78 0.17 -11.81
N TYR A 288 7.33 -0.79 -11.07
CA TYR A 288 8.42 -1.65 -11.55
C TYR A 288 8.17 -3.14 -11.26
N PHE A 289 6.89 -3.48 -11.17
CA PHE A 289 6.42 -4.84 -11.01
C PHE A 289 5.60 -5.27 -12.22
N LEU A 290 5.64 -6.53 -12.49
CA LEU A 290 4.71 -7.20 -13.39
C LEU A 290 4.17 -8.46 -12.72
N VAL A 291 2.93 -8.76 -13.01
CA VAL A 291 2.25 -9.98 -12.58
C VAL A 291 2.19 -10.94 -13.76
N ALA A 292 2.39 -12.23 -13.52
CA ALA A 292 2.25 -13.27 -14.54
C ALA A 292 1.23 -14.31 -14.09
N ASP A 293 0.33 -14.67 -15.00
CA ASP A 293 -0.62 -15.77 -14.84
C ASP A 293 0.11 -17.13 -15.00
N ILE A 294 -0.12 -18.01 -14.03
CA ILE A 294 0.42 -19.37 -13.94
C ILE A 294 -0.69 -20.45 -14.01
N SER A 295 -1.89 -20.09 -14.47
CA SER A 295 -3.03 -21.00 -14.54
C SER A 295 -2.74 -22.27 -15.36
N ASP A 296 -1.98 -22.17 -16.44
CA ASP A 296 -1.56 -23.31 -17.25
C ASP A 296 -0.67 -24.30 -16.47
N PHE A 297 0.19 -23.78 -15.59
CA PHE A 297 0.99 -24.60 -14.69
C PHE A 297 0.13 -25.26 -13.62
N LYS A 298 -0.83 -24.55 -13.08
CA LYS A 298 -1.80 -25.11 -12.11
C LYS A 298 -2.56 -26.29 -12.70
N SER A 299 -2.91 -26.21 -13.97
CA SER A 299 -3.58 -27.30 -14.69
C SER A 299 -2.67 -28.51 -14.93
N LYS A 300 -1.37 -28.28 -15.22
CA LYS A 300 -0.39 -29.34 -15.52
C LYS A 300 0.24 -29.93 -14.26
N MET A 301 0.42 -29.13 -13.22
CA MET A 301 1.07 -29.49 -11.96
C MET A 301 0.18 -29.17 -10.76
N PRO A 302 -1.01 -29.78 -10.61
CA PRO A 302 -1.94 -29.46 -9.53
C PRO A 302 -1.38 -29.81 -8.13
N ASP A 303 -0.54 -30.85 -8.03
CA ASP A 303 -0.06 -31.47 -6.80
C ASP A 303 1.33 -31.00 -6.37
N LEU A 304 1.60 -29.70 -6.50
CA LEU A 304 2.83 -29.13 -5.97
C LEU A 304 2.95 -29.33 -4.45
N PRO A 305 4.16 -29.63 -3.92
CA PRO A 305 4.37 -29.84 -2.50
C PRO A 305 4.01 -28.62 -1.66
N GLY A 306 3.25 -28.84 -0.57
CA GLY A 306 2.83 -27.80 0.38
C GLY A 306 1.65 -28.26 1.22
N ALA A 307 1.15 -27.41 2.12
CA ALA A 307 -0.05 -27.70 2.89
C ALA A 307 -1.30 -27.64 1.97
N VAL A 308 -2.34 -28.42 2.31
CA VAL A 308 -3.56 -28.54 1.48
C VAL A 308 -4.28 -27.19 1.31
N ASP A 309 -4.24 -26.36 2.32
CA ASP A 309 -4.91 -25.05 2.39
C ASP A 309 -4.01 -23.90 1.89
N GLU A 310 -2.73 -24.18 1.60
CA GLU A 310 -1.82 -23.17 1.10
C GLU A 310 -2.18 -22.78 -0.35
N PRO A 311 -2.33 -21.46 -0.66
CA PRO A 311 -2.60 -21.01 -2.02
C PRO A 311 -1.61 -21.56 -3.05
N TYR A 312 -2.12 -21.86 -4.25
CA TYR A 312 -1.32 -22.51 -5.29
C TYR A 312 -0.07 -21.71 -5.68
N ASP A 313 -0.19 -20.40 -5.81
CA ASP A 313 0.91 -19.49 -6.14
C ASP A 313 2.06 -19.54 -5.13
N ARG A 314 1.77 -19.72 -3.83
CA ARG A 314 2.80 -19.91 -2.80
C ARG A 314 3.55 -21.21 -2.98
N ARG A 315 2.84 -22.28 -3.29
CA ARG A 315 3.45 -23.58 -3.60
C ARG A 315 4.30 -23.50 -4.87
N PHE A 316 3.76 -22.85 -5.91
CA PHE A 316 4.46 -22.64 -7.19
C PHE A 316 5.75 -21.82 -7.02
N VAL A 317 5.72 -20.72 -6.27
CA VAL A 317 6.92 -19.91 -5.99
C VAL A 317 7.98 -20.73 -5.26
N LYS A 318 7.61 -21.51 -4.24
CA LYS A 318 8.53 -22.40 -3.53
C LYS A 318 9.16 -23.44 -4.49
N TRP A 319 8.36 -24.03 -5.36
CA TRP A 319 8.82 -24.94 -6.38
C TRP A 319 9.79 -24.27 -7.37
N MET A 320 9.45 -23.08 -7.86
CA MET A 320 10.26 -22.32 -8.80
C MET A 320 11.61 -21.92 -8.21
N ILE A 321 11.65 -21.52 -6.94
CA ILE A 321 12.91 -21.23 -6.23
C ILE A 321 13.80 -22.48 -6.19
N LYS A 322 13.25 -23.62 -5.76
CA LYS A 322 14.02 -24.86 -5.57
C LYS A 322 14.49 -25.50 -6.88
N ASN A 323 13.64 -25.47 -7.90
CA ASN A 323 13.87 -26.23 -9.13
C ASN A 323 14.38 -25.38 -10.30
N LYS A 324 14.08 -24.07 -10.30
CA LYS A 324 14.48 -23.16 -11.40
C LYS A 324 15.46 -22.07 -10.95
N GLY A 325 15.67 -21.91 -9.65
CA GLY A 325 16.57 -20.90 -9.09
C GLY A 325 16.10 -19.47 -9.38
N LEU A 326 14.78 -19.26 -9.52
CA LEU A 326 14.14 -17.96 -9.74
C LEU A 326 13.21 -17.64 -8.58
N VAL A 327 13.24 -16.38 -8.12
CA VAL A 327 12.39 -15.89 -7.04
C VAL A 327 11.31 -14.98 -7.64
N ALA A 328 10.07 -15.26 -7.33
CA ALA A 328 8.93 -14.37 -7.50
C ALA A 328 8.20 -14.21 -6.15
N ILE A 329 7.18 -13.39 -6.12
CA ILE A 329 6.32 -13.23 -4.95
C ILE A 329 4.92 -13.76 -5.30
N PRO A 330 4.31 -14.62 -4.48
CA PRO A 330 2.94 -15.08 -4.72
C PRO A 330 1.98 -13.89 -4.65
N ALA A 331 1.07 -13.79 -5.62
CA ALA A 331 0.15 -12.65 -5.70
C ALA A 331 -0.95 -12.70 -4.62
N SER A 332 -1.25 -13.89 -4.11
CA SER A 332 -2.25 -14.07 -3.04
C SER A 332 -1.96 -13.24 -1.78
N ILE A 333 -0.70 -12.84 -1.54
CA ILE A 333 -0.36 -11.99 -0.37
C ILE A 333 -0.89 -10.55 -0.50
N PHE A 334 -1.25 -10.12 -1.70
CA PHE A 334 -1.78 -8.78 -1.99
C PHE A 334 -3.32 -8.73 -1.96
N PHE A 335 -3.95 -9.84 -1.56
CA PHE A 335 -5.38 -9.97 -1.43
C PHE A 335 -5.76 -10.37 0.00
N SER A 336 -6.90 -9.88 0.44
CA SER A 336 -7.52 -10.31 1.69
C SER A 336 -7.87 -11.80 1.64
N GLN A 337 -7.93 -12.44 2.82
CA GLN A 337 -8.17 -13.87 2.93
C GLN A 337 -9.36 -14.39 2.10
N PRO A 338 -10.51 -13.71 2.01
CA PRO A 338 -11.63 -14.16 1.17
C PRO A 338 -11.30 -14.25 -0.31
N HIS A 339 -10.41 -13.38 -0.82
CA HIS A 339 -10.10 -13.30 -2.24
C HIS A 339 -8.83 -14.11 -2.65
N GLN A 340 -8.01 -14.56 -1.68
CA GLN A 340 -6.75 -15.24 -1.98
C GLN A 340 -6.88 -16.43 -2.93
N LYS A 341 -7.94 -17.26 -2.76
CA LYS A 341 -8.17 -18.44 -3.60
C LYS A 341 -8.60 -18.09 -5.02
N GLU A 342 -9.28 -16.97 -5.21
CA GLU A 342 -9.70 -16.49 -6.52
C GLU A 342 -8.48 -16.07 -7.37
N PHE A 343 -7.46 -15.49 -6.71
CA PHE A 343 -6.29 -14.91 -7.37
C PHE A 343 -4.98 -15.68 -7.13
N ASP A 344 -5.03 -16.93 -6.65
CA ASP A 344 -3.86 -17.78 -6.35
C ASP A 344 -3.18 -18.39 -7.57
N HIS A 345 -3.50 -17.89 -8.75
CA HIS A 345 -2.89 -18.29 -10.02
C HIS A 345 -2.03 -17.18 -10.64
N TYR A 346 -1.60 -16.21 -9.84
CA TYR A 346 -0.71 -15.13 -10.25
C TYR A 346 0.56 -15.08 -9.40
N VAL A 347 1.66 -14.66 -10.02
CA VAL A 347 2.94 -14.38 -9.34
C VAL A 347 3.49 -13.06 -9.78
N ARG A 348 4.12 -12.32 -8.85
CA ARG A 348 4.70 -10.99 -9.11
C ARG A 348 6.20 -11.08 -9.31
N PHE A 349 6.71 -10.48 -10.37
CA PHE A 349 8.12 -10.24 -10.64
C PHE A 349 8.47 -8.76 -10.51
N CYS A 350 9.77 -8.47 -10.34
CA CYS A 350 10.29 -7.12 -10.23
C CYS A 350 11.36 -6.91 -11.31
N PHE A 351 11.14 -5.95 -12.22
CA PHE A 351 12.04 -5.67 -13.33
C PHE A 351 13.00 -4.49 -13.10
N VAL A 352 12.97 -3.83 -11.93
CA VAL A 352 14.00 -2.87 -11.54
C VAL A 352 15.27 -3.62 -11.11
N LYS A 353 15.97 -4.14 -12.10
CA LYS A 353 17.17 -4.96 -11.95
C LYS A 353 18.27 -4.44 -12.86
N ASP A 354 19.52 -4.67 -12.44
CA ASP A 354 20.69 -4.43 -13.29
C ASP A 354 20.80 -5.48 -14.41
N GLU A 355 21.65 -5.19 -15.38
CA GLU A 355 21.84 -6.05 -16.53
C GLU A 355 22.35 -7.43 -16.14
N ALA A 356 23.25 -7.54 -15.17
CA ALA A 356 23.80 -8.81 -14.70
C ALA A 356 22.70 -9.73 -14.12
N THR A 357 21.77 -9.15 -13.35
CA THR A 357 20.62 -9.88 -12.80
C THR A 357 19.67 -10.34 -13.90
N LEU A 358 19.39 -9.50 -14.91
CA LEU A 358 18.55 -9.87 -16.05
C LEU A 358 19.18 -10.97 -16.90
N GLN A 359 20.48 -10.90 -17.14
CA GLN A 359 21.24 -11.98 -17.83
C GLN A 359 21.23 -13.29 -17.04
N ALA A 360 21.35 -13.21 -15.71
CA ALA A 360 21.25 -14.40 -14.85
C ALA A 360 19.84 -15.01 -14.91
N MET A 361 18.79 -14.19 -14.94
CA MET A 361 17.40 -14.62 -15.17
C MET A 361 17.28 -15.36 -16.51
N ASP A 362 17.79 -14.79 -17.60
CA ASP A 362 17.75 -15.42 -18.93
C ASP A 362 18.42 -16.78 -18.95
N GLY A 363 19.60 -16.89 -18.34
CA GLY A 363 20.30 -18.15 -18.22
C GLY A 363 19.50 -19.22 -17.46
N ARG A 364 18.73 -18.84 -16.44
CA ARG A 364 17.84 -19.76 -15.72
C ARG A 364 16.61 -20.15 -16.56
N LEU A 365 16.02 -19.19 -17.25
CA LEU A 365 14.86 -19.43 -18.12
C LEU A 365 15.22 -20.27 -19.33
N GLN A 366 16.41 -20.11 -19.94
CA GLN A 366 16.90 -20.96 -21.03
C GLN A 366 17.07 -22.43 -20.59
N LYS A 367 17.62 -22.67 -19.38
CA LYS A 367 17.69 -24.00 -18.79
C LYS A 367 16.29 -24.58 -18.59
N TRP A 368 15.36 -23.80 -18.02
CA TRP A 368 13.99 -24.24 -17.84
C TRP A 368 13.30 -24.61 -19.15
N LYS A 369 13.49 -23.82 -20.21
CA LYS A 369 12.95 -24.11 -21.56
C LYS A 369 13.47 -25.40 -22.16
N GLY A 370 14.70 -25.77 -21.87
CA GLY A 370 15.35 -27.03 -22.35
C GLY A 370 14.94 -28.28 -21.57
N GLU A 371 14.29 -28.13 -20.42
CA GLU A 371 13.80 -29.26 -19.64
C GLU A 371 12.46 -29.78 -20.21
N PRO A 372 12.15 -31.07 -20.04
CA PRO A 372 10.83 -31.59 -20.38
C PRO A 372 9.76 -30.74 -19.65
N GLN A 373 8.79 -30.25 -20.39
CA GLN A 373 7.66 -29.56 -19.78
C GLN A 373 6.91 -30.57 -18.89
N PRO A 374 6.51 -30.17 -17.68
CA PRO A 374 5.82 -31.05 -16.75
C PRO A 374 4.45 -31.50 -17.26
#